data_d115fcea07501f98fae98b45cf2f84ce
#
_entry.id   d115fcea07501f98fae98b45cf2f84ce
#
_cell.length_a   1.000
_cell.length_b   1.000
_cell.length_c   1.000
_cell.angle_alpha   90.00
_cell.angle_beta   90.00
_cell.angle_gamma   90.00
#
_symmetry.space_group_name_H-M   'P 1'
#
loop_
_entity.id
_entity.type
_entity.pdbx_description
1 polymer ?
#
loop_
_entity_poly.entity_id
_entity_poly.type
_entity_poly.pdbx_seq_one_letter_code
_entity_poly.pdbx_strand_id
1 'polypeptide(L)'
;MSDAPVTLSQVAREAGVSLATASRAINGSATRSVREDLRERVLETARRLDYSPDPSAQAMARGRTSALGLVVHDIADPYFSTIAAGVARAAERAGLIVTLASTEHSPERELAFVELARRQRSRAIILAGGRLAPDDGGAGAGGAGAGSAGGAGGSGATGGSEGADPEMSALDIETGSTADRPGSGAPTSDALEAALKAFRDAGGGVALIGQPVDDLPVVKVANADGAADLARALHGLGYRRFAVLAGPTRHRTAADRTDGFTGALSELGSAPPPEDVLTCAFTRDGGYSAMTTLIERSGTGTPSGNPGHLPELVFAVNDVMAVGAMAAVRDAGLSVPDDVAVAGFDDIHTLRDVSPGLTTVRIPLAEVGALATDLALGRSNQAGAQVRGEVVLRESTPERNR
;
A
#
# COMPACT_ATOMS: atom_id res chain seq x y z
N MET A 1 -15.30 34.78 -32.07
CA MET A 1 -15.20 35.25 -30.66
C MET A 1 -14.01 34.53 -30.06
N SER A 2 -13.05 35.27 -29.52
CA SER A 2 -11.72 34.71 -29.09
C SER A 2 -11.90 33.72 -27.94
N ASP A 3 -11.48 32.49 -28.20
CA ASP A 3 -11.55 31.32 -27.28
C ASP A 3 -10.40 31.35 -26.27
N ALA A 4 -9.89 32.53 -25.93
CA ALA A 4 -8.81 32.66 -24.96
C ALA A 4 -9.39 32.63 -23.53
N PRO A 5 -8.81 31.85 -22.61
CA PRO A 5 -9.31 31.78 -21.23
C PRO A 5 -9.21 33.15 -20.56
N VAL A 6 -10.25 33.45 -19.74
CA VAL A 6 -10.31 34.70 -18.98
C VAL A 6 -9.09 34.81 -18.06
N THR A 7 -8.47 35.96 -18.03
CA THR A 7 -7.28 36.22 -17.23
C THR A 7 -7.58 37.00 -15.97
N LEU A 8 -6.73 36.86 -14.92
CA LEU A 8 -6.82 37.67 -13.71
C LEU A 8 -6.77 39.17 -13.99
N SER A 9 -6.06 39.59 -15.03
CA SER A 9 -6.01 40.98 -15.46
C SER A 9 -7.34 41.51 -15.97
N GLN A 10 -8.12 40.64 -16.65
CA GLN A 10 -9.50 40.99 -17.08
C GLN A 10 -10.42 41.12 -15.88
N VAL A 11 -10.34 40.18 -14.90
CA VAL A 11 -11.13 40.27 -13.65
C VAL A 11 -10.79 41.55 -12.88
N ALA A 12 -9.51 41.87 -12.74
CA ALA A 12 -9.07 43.09 -12.06
C ALA A 12 -9.64 44.36 -12.71
N ARG A 13 -9.55 44.44 -14.05
CA ARG A 13 -10.09 45.56 -14.84
C ARG A 13 -11.62 45.69 -14.70
N GLU A 14 -12.36 44.61 -14.85
CA GLU A 14 -13.81 44.58 -14.73
C GLU A 14 -14.30 44.90 -13.30
N ALA A 15 -13.57 44.44 -12.28
CA ALA A 15 -13.85 44.74 -10.87
C ALA A 15 -13.40 46.14 -10.43
N GLY A 16 -12.70 46.90 -11.29
CA GLY A 16 -12.18 48.23 -10.97
C GLY A 16 -11.15 48.26 -9.86
N VAL A 17 -10.27 47.23 -9.83
CA VAL A 17 -9.20 47.11 -8.82
C VAL A 17 -7.85 46.84 -9.46
N SER A 18 -6.75 47.03 -8.69
CA SER A 18 -5.44 46.66 -9.18
C SER A 18 -5.31 45.13 -9.30
N LEU A 19 -4.44 44.66 -10.20
CA LEU A 19 -4.10 43.22 -10.35
C LEU A 19 -3.68 42.60 -9.02
N ALA A 20 -2.88 43.34 -8.22
CA ALA A 20 -2.44 42.89 -6.90
C ALA A 20 -3.62 42.77 -5.89
N THR A 21 -4.64 43.62 -6.00
CA THR A 21 -5.86 43.56 -5.18
C THR A 21 -6.72 42.38 -5.60
N ALA A 22 -6.93 42.18 -6.91
CA ALA A 22 -7.67 41.01 -7.44
C ALA A 22 -6.98 39.70 -7.04
N SER A 23 -5.66 39.61 -7.20
CA SER A 23 -4.90 38.41 -6.79
C SER A 23 -5.05 38.10 -5.30
N ARG A 24 -4.98 39.12 -4.45
CA ARG A 24 -5.17 38.94 -2.99
C ARG A 24 -6.60 38.59 -2.62
N ALA A 25 -7.58 39.15 -3.30
CA ALA A 25 -9.00 38.84 -3.07
C ALA A 25 -9.33 37.39 -3.39
N ILE A 26 -8.75 36.84 -4.46
CA ILE A 26 -9.01 35.48 -4.95
C ILE A 26 -8.13 34.46 -4.22
N ASN A 27 -6.82 34.72 -4.06
CA ASN A 27 -5.87 33.76 -3.54
C ASN A 27 -5.60 33.86 -2.03
N GLY A 28 -6.15 34.88 -1.38
CA GLY A 28 -5.80 35.24 0.00
C GLY A 28 -4.41 35.87 0.10
N SER A 29 -4.10 36.42 1.28
CA SER A 29 -2.76 36.93 1.62
C SER A 29 -2.54 36.80 3.12
N ALA A 30 -1.40 36.23 3.51
CA ALA A 30 -1.02 36.13 4.91
C ALA A 30 -0.64 37.48 5.55
N THR A 31 -0.31 38.51 4.75
CA THR A 31 0.27 39.77 5.24
C THR A 31 -0.61 40.97 5.06
N ARG A 32 -1.63 40.96 4.20
CA ARG A 32 -2.51 42.08 3.92
C ARG A 32 -3.92 41.61 3.57
N SER A 33 -4.92 41.95 4.39
CA SER A 33 -6.33 41.73 4.09
C SER A 33 -6.83 42.72 3.01
N VAL A 34 -7.69 42.24 2.13
CA VAL A 34 -8.46 43.08 1.23
C VAL A 34 -9.75 43.45 1.95
N ARG A 35 -10.23 44.69 1.82
CA ARG A 35 -11.51 45.09 2.39
C ARG A 35 -12.62 44.18 1.83
N GLU A 36 -13.59 43.82 2.67
CA GLU A 36 -14.60 42.81 2.33
C GLU A 36 -15.44 43.21 1.13
N ASP A 37 -15.83 44.52 1.03
CA ASP A 37 -16.55 45.05 -0.10
C ASP A 37 -15.82 44.89 -1.45
N LEU A 38 -14.50 45.06 -1.43
CA LEU A 38 -13.66 44.85 -2.62
C LEU A 38 -13.48 43.36 -2.93
N ARG A 39 -13.42 42.55 -1.90
CA ARG A 39 -13.26 41.10 -2.05
C ARG A 39 -14.48 40.48 -2.67
N GLU A 40 -15.69 40.81 -2.17
CA GLU A 40 -16.96 40.36 -2.71
C GLU A 40 -17.13 40.78 -4.17
N ARG A 41 -16.85 42.05 -4.51
CA ARG A 41 -16.91 42.54 -5.87
C ARG A 41 -15.98 41.81 -6.84
N VAL A 42 -14.76 41.51 -6.41
CA VAL A 42 -13.80 40.73 -7.22
C VAL A 42 -14.28 39.30 -7.42
N LEU A 43 -14.78 38.63 -6.36
CA LEU A 43 -15.28 37.26 -6.44
C LEU A 43 -16.51 37.13 -7.30
N GLU A 44 -17.42 38.12 -7.23
CA GLU A 44 -18.61 38.18 -8.10
C GLU A 44 -18.22 38.38 -9.56
N THR A 45 -17.28 39.31 -9.82
CA THR A 45 -16.77 39.54 -11.17
C THR A 45 -16.09 38.29 -11.73
N ALA A 46 -15.27 37.57 -10.91
CA ALA A 46 -14.65 36.34 -11.30
C ALA A 46 -15.68 35.26 -11.68
N ARG A 47 -16.74 35.10 -10.87
CA ARG A 47 -17.83 34.15 -11.17
C ARG A 47 -18.58 34.54 -12.45
N ARG A 48 -18.91 35.82 -12.65
CA ARG A 48 -19.60 36.32 -13.84
C ARG A 48 -18.81 36.11 -15.12
N LEU A 49 -17.49 36.21 -15.05
CA LEU A 49 -16.58 35.99 -16.18
C LEU A 49 -16.15 34.51 -16.36
N ASP A 50 -16.65 33.62 -15.53
CA ASP A 50 -16.18 32.20 -15.48
C ASP A 50 -14.68 32.09 -15.35
N TYR A 51 -14.08 32.97 -14.54
CA TYR A 51 -12.63 32.95 -14.28
C TYR A 51 -12.27 31.83 -13.32
N SER A 52 -11.46 30.90 -13.78
CA SER A 52 -10.81 29.92 -12.93
C SER A 52 -9.34 30.32 -12.75
N PRO A 53 -8.86 30.46 -11.49
CA PRO A 53 -7.44 30.74 -11.24
C PRO A 53 -6.56 29.63 -11.83
N ASP A 54 -5.52 30.01 -12.57
CA ASP A 54 -4.52 29.08 -13.07
C ASP A 54 -3.74 28.45 -11.90
N PRO A 55 -3.82 27.11 -11.71
CA PRO A 55 -3.10 26.42 -10.64
C PRO A 55 -1.59 26.65 -10.68
N SER A 56 -0.99 26.80 -11.87
CA SER A 56 0.43 27.05 -12.04
C SER A 56 0.82 28.44 -11.56
N ALA A 57 0.00 29.46 -11.89
CA ALA A 57 0.20 30.82 -11.40
C ALA A 57 0.02 30.92 -9.87
N GLN A 58 -0.93 30.16 -9.31
CA GLN A 58 -1.12 30.06 -7.86
C GLN A 58 0.07 29.37 -7.19
N ALA A 59 0.59 28.28 -7.78
CA ALA A 59 1.77 27.58 -7.29
C ALA A 59 3.00 28.47 -7.28
N MET A 60 3.19 29.28 -8.33
CA MET A 60 4.25 30.30 -8.40
C MET A 60 4.11 31.33 -7.27
N ALA A 61 2.91 31.86 -7.05
CA ALA A 61 2.66 32.85 -6.02
C ALA A 61 2.81 32.33 -4.59
N ARG A 62 2.50 31.04 -4.36
CA ARG A 62 2.61 30.35 -3.07
C ARG A 62 3.97 29.65 -2.87
N GLY A 63 4.78 29.55 -3.91
CA GLY A 63 6.04 28.79 -3.94
C GLY A 63 5.86 27.27 -3.96
N ARG A 64 4.60 26.76 -3.94
CA ARG A 64 4.27 25.33 -3.92
C ARG A 64 2.95 25.05 -4.60
N THR A 65 2.82 23.84 -5.18
CA THR A 65 1.56 23.34 -5.73
C THR A 65 0.60 22.88 -4.63
N SER A 66 -0.66 22.66 -4.99
CA SER A 66 -1.65 22.03 -4.13
C SER A 66 -1.64 20.50 -4.24
N ALA A 67 -0.53 19.90 -4.67
CA ALA A 67 -0.37 18.46 -4.80
C ALA A 67 0.20 17.85 -3.51
N LEU A 68 -0.37 16.71 -3.11
CA LEU A 68 0.16 15.79 -2.12
C LEU A 68 0.48 14.48 -2.83
N GLY A 69 1.75 14.06 -2.81
CA GLY A 69 2.16 12.78 -3.35
C GLY A 69 1.89 11.65 -2.35
N LEU A 70 1.26 10.58 -2.80
CA LEU A 70 1.11 9.34 -2.05
C LEU A 70 1.78 8.21 -2.84
N VAL A 71 2.78 7.59 -2.23
CA VAL A 71 3.46 6.40 -2.76
C VAL A 71 2.95 5.17 -2.03
N VAL A 72 2.51 4.17 -2.77
CA VAL A 72 2.10 2.86 -2.26
C VAL A 72 2.80 1.76 -3.04
N HIS A 73 2.90 0.56 -2.49
CA HIS A 73 3.50 -0.55 -3.22
C HIS A 73 2.55 -1.08 -4.30
N ASP A 74 1.30 -1.37 -3.95
CA ASP A 74 0.29 -1.86 -4.87
C ASP A 74 -1.08 -1.24 -4.56
N ILE A 75 -1.62 -0.49 -5.53
CA ILE A 75 -2.96 0.12 -5.37
C ILE A 75 -4.09 -0.90 -5.46
N ALA A 76 -3.84 -2.06 -6.05
CA ALA A 76 -4.83 -3.13 -6.11
C ALA A 76 -5.02 -3.83 -4.76
N ASP A 77 -4.04 -3.74 -3.85
CA ASP A 77 -4.19 -4.25 -2.48
C ASP A 77 -5.17 -3.36 -1.69
N PRO A 78 -6.29 -3.92 -1.16
CA PRO A 78 -7.28 -3.20 -0.35
C PRO A 78 -6.70 -2.49 0.88
N TYR A 79 -5.57 -2.95 1.41
CA TYR A 79 -4.82 -2.30 2.47
C TYR A 79 -4.42 -0.87 2.06
N PHE A 80 -3.73 -0.73 0.92
CA PHE A 80 -3.26 0.57 0.45
C PHE A 80 -4.39 1.45 -0.08
N SER A 81 -5.41 0.87 -0.74
CA SER A 81 -6.55 1.65 -1.23
C SER A 81 -7.35 2.25 -0.06
N THR A 82 -7.44 1.57 1.09
CA THR A 82 -8.10 2.08 2.29
C THR A 82 -7.29 3.22 2.94
N ILE A 83 -5.97 3.09 3.02
CA ILE A 83 -5.07 4.18 3.44
C ILE A 83 -5.21 5.39 2.52
N ALA A 84 -5.18 5.17 1.19
CA ALA A 84 -5.33 6.22 0.19
C ALA A 84 -6.65 6.98 0.34
N ALA A 85 -7.75 6.30 0.65
CA ALA A 85 -9.03 6.94 0.94
C ALA A 85 -8.96 7.84 2.19
N GLY A 86 -8.20 7.45 3.21
CA GLY A 86 -7.93 8.27 4.40
C GLY A 86 -7.12 9.52 4.08
N VAL A 87 -6.04 9.35 3.31
CA VAL A 87 -5.19 10.43 2.81
C VAL A 87 -6.02 11.41 1.96
N ALA A 88 -6.83 10.89 1.02
CA ALA A 88 -7.64 11.72 0.12
C ALA A 88 -8.61 12.62 0.89
N ARG A 89 -9.35 12.07 1.86
CA ARG A 89 -10.25 12.86 2.71
C ARG A 89 -9.52 13.93 3.54
N ALA A 90 -8.33 13.63 4.06
CA ALA A 90 -7.54 14.58 4.82
C ALA A 90 -6.92 15.67 3.93
N ALA A 91 -6.48 15.30 2.73
CA ALA A 91 -5.96 16.22 1.72
C ALA A 91 -7.05 17.17 1.22
N GLU A 92 -8.27 16.67 0.95
CA GLU A 92 -9.43 17.49 0.55
C GLU A 92 -9.74 18.59 1.58
N ARG A 93 -9.77 18.24 2.88
CA ARG A 93 -9.93 19.22 3.96
C ARG A 93 -8.80 20.27 4.01
N ALA A 94 -7.65 19.95 3.43
CA ALA A 94 -6.52 20.85 3.29
C ALA A 94 -6.51 21.64 1.97
N GLY A 95 -7.48 21.42 1.08
CA GLY A 95 -7.52 21.99 -0.28
C GLY A 95 -6.38 21.44 -1.17
N LEU A 96 -5.98 20.19 -0.96
CA LEU A 96 -4.94 19.51 -1.72
C LEU A 96 -5.53 18.40 -2.59
N ILE A 97 -4.86 18.14 -3.71
CA ILE A 97 -5.14 17.02 -4.62
C ILE A 97 -4.10 15.94 -4.39
N VAL A 98 -4.53 14.68 -4.29
CA VAL A 98 -3.61 13.55 -4.13
C VAL A 98 -3.15 13.05 -5.49
N THR A 99 -1.84 12.98 -5.68
CA THR A 99 -1.20 12.29 -6.80
C THR A 99 -0.66 10.96 -6.27
N LEU A 100 -1.11 9.85 -6.85
CA LEU A 100 -0.77 8.51 -6.39
C LEU A 100 0.25 7.86 -7.33
N ALA A 101 1.23 7.15 -6.75
CA ALA A 101 2.13 6.26 -7.46
C ALA A 101 2.12 4.87 -6.86
N SER A 102 2.00 3.84 -7.71
CA SER A 102 2.19 2.44 -7.36
C SER A 102 3.60 2.01 -7.79
N THR A 103 4.42 1.56 -6.85
CA THR A 103 5.87 1.34 -7.09
C THR A 103 6.25 -0.13 -7.22
N GLU A 104 5.35 -1.07 -6.88
CA GLU A 104 5.61 -2.51 -6.93
C GLU A 104 6.89 -2.90 -6.18
N HIS A 105 7.15 -2.26 -5.05
CA HIS A 105 8.35 -2.42 -4.21
C HIS A 105 9.68 -2.04 -4.93
N SER A 106 9.63 -1.24 -6.03
CA SER A 106 10.84 -0.77 -6.72
C SER A 106 11.39 0.49 -6.06
N PRO A 107 12.60 0.43 -5.47
CA PRO A 107 13.26 1.61 -4.90
C PRO A 107 13.53 2.70 -5.94
N GLU A 108 13.76 2.30 -7.21
CA GLU A 108 13.98 3.21 -8.33
C GLU A 108 12.74 4.05 -8.60
N ARG A 109 11.56 3.40 -8.62
CA ARG A 109 10.27 4.09 -8.82
C ARG A 109 9.95 5.01 -7.65
N GLU A 110 10.23 4.59 -6.42
CA GLU A 110 10.05 5.42 -5.22
C GLU A 110 10.91 6.69 -5.30
N LEU A 111 12.20 6.52 -5.60
CA LEU A 111 13.14 7.64 -5.75
C LEU A 111 12.71 8.58 -6.88
N ALA A 112 12.39 8.04 -8.06
CA ALA A 112 11.94 8.83 -9.21
C ALA A 112 10.70 9.67 -8.88
N PHE A 113 9.75 9.10 -8.12
CA PHE A 113 8.56 9.83 -7.69
C PHE A 113 8.88 10.96 -6.71
N VAL A 114 9.75 10.71 -5.72
CA VAL A 114 10.18 11.74 -4.76
C VAL A 114 10.87 12.89 -5.48
N GLU A 115 11.75 12.60 -6.43
CA GLU A 115 12.41 13.62 -7.24
C GLU A 115 11.43 14.39 -8.13
N LEU A 116 10.46 13.70 -8.74
CA LEU A 116 9.41 14.36 -9.53
C LEU A 116 8.60 15.31 -8.66
N ALA A 117 8.15 14.87 -7.50
CA ALA A 117 7.39 15.69 -6.55
C ALA A 117 8.20 16.91 -6.08
N ARG A 118 9.52 16.75 -5.90
CA ARG A 118 10.43 17.86 -5.58
C ARG A 118 10.50 18.87 -6.72
N ARG A 119 10.68 18.41 -7.97
CA ARG A 119 10.70 19.29 -9.17
C ARG A 119 9.37 20.02 -9.34
N GLN A 120 8.25 19.35 -9.07
CA GLN A 120 6.91 19.94 -9.13
C GLN A 120 6.57 20.82 -7.92
N ARG A 121 7.46 20.92 -6.94
CA ARG A 121 7.22 21.65 -5.68
C ARG A 121 5.94 21.21 -4.98
N SER A 122 5.68 19.91 -4.95
CA SER A 122 4.52 19.35 -4.25
C SER A 122 4.48 19.81 -2.79
N ARG A 123 3.28 19.96 -2.23
CA ARG A 123 3.08 20.43 -0.86
C ARG A 123 3.62 19.44 0.16
N ALA A 124 3.37 18.15 -0.07
CA ALA A 124 3.81 17.08 0.80
C ALA A 124 3.96 15.75 0.03
N ILE A 125 4.66 14.80 0.63
CA ILE A 125 4.78 13.42 0.18
C ILE A 125 4.51 12.49 1.37
N ILE A 126 3.76 11.40 1.12
CA ILE A 126 3.55 10.30 2.04
C ILE A 126 4.04 9.02 1.36
N LEU A 127 4.93 8.27 2.01
CA LEU A 127 5.34 6.94 1.57
C LEU A 127 4.68 5.91 2.48
N ALA A 128 3.88 5.02 1.89
CA ALA A 128 3.16 3.96 2.59
C ALA A 128 3.68 2.59 2.14
N GLY A 129 4.16 1.80 3.08
CA GLY A 129 4.55 0.41 2.88
C GLY A 129 5.75 -0.03 3.70
N GLY A 130 5.89 -1.35 3.82
CA GLY A 130 7.02 -1.99 4.47
C GLY A 130 8.24 -1.97 3.55
N ARG A 131 9.38 -1.54 4.04
CA ARG A 131 10.63 -1.64 3.32
C ARG A 131 11.22 -3.05 3.45
N LEU A 132 11.88 -3.50 2.41
CA LEU A 132 12.72 -4.68 2.49
C LEU A 132 13.95 -4.35 3.36
N ALA A 133 14.30 -5.24 4.27
CA ALA A 133 15.55 -5.11 5.01
C ALA A 133 16.74 -5.08 4.03
N PRO A 134 17.83 -4.35 4.33
CA PRO A 134 19.04 -4.37 3.53
C PRO A 134 19.54 -5.80 3.34
N ASP A 135 20.24 -6.07 2.22
CA ASP A 135 20.96 -7.34 2.07
C ASP A 135 22.11 -7.36 3.06
N ASP A 136 21.92 -8.06 4.18
CA ASP A 136 23.03 -8.51 4.99
C ASP A 136 23.76 -9.57 4.15
N GLY A 137 24.81 -9.20 3.41
CA GLY A 137 25.56 -10.02 2.48
C GLY A 137 25.92 -11.41 2.99
N GLY A 138 24.92 -12.23 3.24
CA GLY A 138 24.99 -13.63 3.66
C GLY A 138 25.29 -14.49 2.45
N ALA A 139 26.48 -15.07 2.47
CA ALA A 139 27.04 -15.96 1.49
C ALA A 139 26.08 -17.09 1.10
N GLY A 140 26.06 -17.35 -0.21
CA GLY A 140 25.23 -18.29 -0.93
C GLY A 140 25.03 -19.67 -0.30
N ALA A 141 23.82 -20.15 -0.47
CA ALA A 141 23.51 -21.57 -0.52
C ALA A 141 23.08 -21.88 -1.96
N GLY A 142 23.83 -22.79 -2.55
CA GLY A 142 23.90 -23.10 -3.95
C GLY A 142 22.60 -23.54 -4.58
N GLY A 143 22.44 -23.10 -5.81
CA GLY A 143 21.43 -23.56 -6.73
C GLY A 143 21.68 -25.02 -7.13
N ALA A 144 20.66 -25.83 -7.04
CA ALA A 144 20.58 -27.10 -7.72
C ALA A 144 19.90 -26.87 -9.07
N GLY A 145 20.68 -26.95 -10.13
CA GLY A 145 20.20 -26.90 -11.49
C GLY A 145 19.35 -28.11 -11.84
N ALA A 146 18.25 -27.87 -12.51
CA ALA A 146 17.52 -28.92 -13.24
C ALA A 146 17.81 -28.73 -14.73
N GLY A 147 18.45 -29.74 -15.30
CA GLY A 147 18.88 -29.81 -16.68
C GLY A 147 17.77 -29.88 -17.69
N SER A 148 18.02 -29.24 -18.82
CA SER A 148 17.29 -29.35 -20.06
C SER A 148 17.55 -30.70 -20.70
N ALA A 149 16.50 -31.41 -21.12
CA ALA A 149 16.58 -32.43 -22.14
C ALA A 149 15.77 -32.00 -23.33
N GLY A 150 16.45 -31.85 -24.46
CA GLY A 150 15.87 -31.58 -25.75
C GLY A 150 15.21 -32.81 -26.39
N GLY A 151 14.32 -32.57 -27.31
CA GLY A 151 13.75 -33.56 -28.21
C GLY A 151 13.16 -32.88 -29.43
N ALA A 152 13.79 -33.14 -30.55
CA ALA A 152 13.49 -32.61 -31.86
C ALA A 152 12.34 -33.34 -32.58
N GLY A 153 11.67 -32.64 -33.52
CA GLY A 153 11.27 -33.25 -34.76
C GLY A 153 9.82 -33.15 -35.16
N GLY A 154 9.54 -32.56 -36.34
CA GLY A 154 8.57 -33.04 -37.23
C GLY A 154 7.54 -32.07 -37.81
N SER A 155 7.87 -31.45 -38.89
CA SER A 155 7.19 -30.98 -40.10
C SER A 155 5.71 -31.33 -40.33
N GLY A 156 4.96 -30.38 -40.98
CA GLY A 156 3.83 -30.73 -41.86
C GLY A 156 2.77 -29.65 -41.96
N ALA A 157 2.86 -28.89 -42.92
CA ALA A 157 2.18 -28.11 -43.92
C ALA A 157 0.64 -28.06 -43.96
N THR A 158 0.20 -26.87 -44.46
CA THR A 158 -0.94 -26.46 -45.33
C THR A 158 -2.32 -26.31 -44.68
N GLY A 159 -2.87 -25.11 -44.77
CA GLY A 159 -3.73 -24.57 -45.75
C GLY A 159 -4.89 -23.79 -45.23
N GLY A 160 -5.09 -22.58 -45.72
CA GLY A 160 -6.41 -22.05 -46.12
C GLY A 160 -7.16 -21.12 -45.16
N SER A 161 -7.01 -19.89 -45.34
CA SER A 161 -7.92 -18.84 -45.87
C SER A 161 -9.05 -18.28 -44.95
N GLU A 162 -9.00 -16.97 -44.92
CA GLU A 162 -10.07 -15.95 -44.97
C GLU A 162 -10.95 -15.67 -43.79
N GLY A 163 -10.92 -14.39 -43.37
CA GLY A 163 -11.99 -13.75 -42.62
C GLY A 163 -11.48 -12.56 -41.80
N ALA A 164 -11.43 -11.41 -42.46
CA ALA A 164 -11.12 -10.11 -41.89
C ALA A 164 -12.17 -9.66 -40.89
N ASP A 165 -11.73 -8.99 -39.79
CA ASP A 165 -12.13 -7.60 -39.53
C ASP A 165 -11.23 -7.01 -38.45
N PRO A 166 -10.85 -5.73 -38.60
CA PRO A 166 -9.87 -5.07 -37.74
C PRO A 166 -10.59 -4.21 -36.71
N GLU A 167 -10.37 -4.40 -35.44
CA GLU A 167 -10.63 -3.31 -34.50
C GLU A 167 -9.66 -3.27 -33.33
N MET A 168 -9.20 -2.05 -33.16
CA MET A 168 -8.54 -1.42 -32.02
C MET A 168 -7.09 -1.77 -31.77
N SER A 169 -6.29 -1.01 -32.49
CA SER A 169 -4.92 -0.66 -32.20
C SER A 169 -4.69 -0.36 -30.73
N ALA A 170 -3.93 -1.24 -30.09
CA ALA A 170 -3.24 -0.91 -28.86
C ALA A 170 -2.29 0.26 -29.12
N LEU A 171 -2.34 1.27 -28.28
CA LEU A 171 -1.34 2.33 -28.21
C LEU A 171 0.02 1.66 -27.89
N ASP A 172 0.84 1.49 -28.89
CA ASP A 172 2.25 1.19 -28.73
C ASP A 172 2.94 2.39 -28.05
N ILE A 173 3.04 2.31 -26.74
CA ILE A 173 4.03 3.12 -26.02
C ILE A 173 5.37 2.45 -26.30
N GLU A 174 6.13 3.01 -27.25
CA GLU A 174 7.52 2.68 -27.44
C GLU A 174 8.26 2.80 -26.11
N THR A 175 8.49 1.67 -25.45
CA THR A 175 9.50 1.58 -24.40
C THR A 175 10.85 1.67 -25.08
N GLY A 176 11.37 2.89 -25.17
CA GLY A 176 12.73 3.13 -25.60
C GLY A 176 13.69 2.29 -24.74
N SER A 177 14.20 1.24 -25.36
CA SER A 177 15.32 0.45 -24.85
C SER A 177 16.52 1.40 -24.67
N THR A 178 16.76 1.84 -23.46
CA THR A 178 18.05 2.44 -23.07
C THR A 178 19.00 1.31 -22.70
N ALA A 179 19.56 0.67 -23.74
CA ALA A 179 20.76 -0.12 -23.58
C ALA A 179 21.92 0.80 -23.15
N ASP A 180 22.65 0.32 -22.15
CA ASP A 180 24.02 0.69 -21.76
C ASP A 180 24.26 2.14 -21.27
N ARG A 181 24.01 2.35 -19.97
CA ARG A 181 24.84 3.24 -19.16
C ARG A 181 25.61 2.40 -18.13
N PRO A 182 26.94 2.30 -18.24
CA PRO A 182 27.73 1.64 -17.20
C PRO A 182 27.73 2.52 -15.95
N GLY A 183 27.21 2.00 -14.81
CA GLY A 183 27.39 2.61 -13.50
C GLY A 183 26.14 3.02 -12.71
N SER A 184 24.99 2.37 -12.88
CA SER A 184 23.89 2.53 -11.93
C SER A 184 23.72 1.23 -11.12
N GLY A 185 24.42 1.14 -10.00
CA GLY A 185 23.96 0.27 -8.92
C GLY A 185 22.52 0.65 -8.57
N ALA A 186 21.69 -0.33 -8.20
CA ALA A 186 20.33 -0.06 -7.73
C ALA A 186 20.38 1.06 -6.66
N PRO A 187 19.46 2.05 -6.71
CA PRO A 187 19.44 3.11 -5.72
C PRO A 187 19.34 2.49 -4.34
N THR A 188 20.31 2.79 -3.50
CA THR A 188 20.37 2.30 -2.13
C THR A 188 19.28 2.95 -1.30
N SER A 189 18.91 2.33 -0.20
CA SER A 189 18.04 2.95 0.84
C SER A 189 18.48 4.38 1.16
N ASP A 190 19.79 4.64 1.11
CA ASP A 190 20.42 5.93 1.37
C ASP A 190 20.05 7.00 0.34
N ALA A 191 19.91 6.62 -0.94
CA ALA A 191 19.54 7.57 -2.00
C ALA A 191 18.10 8.08 -1.82
N LEU A 192 17.17 7.19 -1.48
CA LEU A 192 15.78 7.57 -1.21
C LEU A 192 15.68 8.42 0.07
N GLU A 193 16.42 8.06 1.11
CA GLU A 193 16.50 8.86 2.35
C GLU A 193 17.04 10.26 2.07
N ALA A 194 18.13 10.37 1.32
CA ALA A 194 18.70 11.67 0.93
C ALA A 194 17.70 12.50 0.11
N ALA A 195 16.95 11.88 -0.81
CA ALA A 195 15.93 12.55 -1.60
C ALA A 195 14.75 13.06 -0.75
N LEU A 196 14.30 12.29 0.24
CA LEU A 196 13.26 12.69 1.18
C LEU A 196 13.72 13.85 2.08
N LYS A 197 14.95 13.81 2.58
CA LYS A 197 15.55 14.91 3.34
C LYS A 197 15.66 16.17 2.47
N ALA A 198 16.16 16.05 1.25
CA ALA A 198 16.24 17.18 0.32
C ALA A 198 14.86 17.78 -0.02
N PHE A 199 13.82 16.94 -0.10
CA PHE A 199 12.44 17.41 -0.28
C PHE A 199 11.95 18.18 0.95
N ARG A 200 12.22 17.69 2.16
CA ARG A 200 11.91 18.36 3.43
C ARG A 200 12.66 19.69 3.57
N ASP A 201 13.95 19.70 3.30
CA ASP A 201 14.81 20.90 3.40
C ASP A 201 14.41 22.00 2.42
N ALA A 202 13.89 21.57 1.25
CA ALA A 202 13.21 22.48 0.32
C ALA A 202 11.85 22.97 0.85
N GLY A 203 11.46 22.61 2.11
CA GLY A 203 10.26 23.00 2.84
C GLY A 203 9.04 22.13 2.48
N GLY A 204 9.16 20.96 1.79
CA GLY A 204 8.10 19.97 1.57
C GLY A 204 7.76 19.23 2.86
N GLY A 205 6.50 18.88 3.02
CA GLY A 205 6.11 17.98 4.10
C GLY A 205 6.41 16.54 3.76
N VAL A 206 6.91 15.76 4.71
CA VAL A 206 7.18 14.33 4.53
C VAL A 206 6.55 13.57 5.68
N ALA A 207 5.89 12.46 5.40
CA ALA A 207 5.51 11.47 6.39
C ALA A 207 5.63 10.05 5.84
N LEU A 208 5.85 9.10 6.72
CA LEU A 208 5.96 7.68 6.41
C LEU A 208 4.81 6.92 7.06
N ILE A 209 4.39 5.82 6.46
CA ILE A 209 3.49 4.84 7.06
C ILE A 209 4.22 3.50 7.08
N GLY A 210 4.38 2.91 8.27
CA GLY A 210 5.07 1.64 8.47
C GLY A 210 6.40 1.83 9.18
N GLN A 211 7.53 1.78 8.47
CA GLN A 211 8.85 1.81 9.09
C GLN A 211 9.48 3.20 9.15
N PRO A 212 10.18 3.51 10.24
CA PRO A 212 10.88 4.78 10.37
C PRO A 212 12.06 4.86 9.40
N VAL A 213 12.36 6.08 8.97
CA VAL A 213 13.55 6.46 8.24
C VAL A 213 14.11 7.68 8.94
N ASP A 214 15.22 7.51 9.60
CA ASP A 214 15.89 8.56 10.34
C ASP A 214 14.91 9.37 11.23
N ASP A 215 14.96 10.68 11.18
CA ASP A 215 14.12 11.62 11.94
C ASP A 215 12.81 12.01 11.23
N LEU A 216 12.44 11.31 10.12
CA LEU A 216 11.23 11.63 9.39
C LEU A 216 9.98 11.21 10.17
N PRO A 217 8.91 12.03 10.14
CA PRO A 217 7.65 11.69 10.79
C PRO A 217 7.06 10.38 10.27
N VAL A 218 6.62 9.51 11.18
CA VAL A 218 6.12 8.18 10.82
C VAL A 218 4.86 7.81 11.60
N VAL A 219 3.89 7.22 10.91
CA VAL A 219 2.78 6.48 11.51
C VAL A 219 3.16 5.01 11.53
N LYS A 220 3.39 4.47 12.73
CA LYS A 220 3.72 3.05 12.93
C LYS A 220 2.47 2.25 13.25
N VAL A 221 2.35 1.06 12.68
CA VAL A 221 1.37 0.07 13.11
C VAL A 221 2.06 -0.87 14.10
N ALA A 222 1.42 -1.15 15.23
CA ALA A 222 1.91 -2.07 16.26
C ALA A 222 1.69 -3.53 15.82
N ASN A 223 2.42 -3.95 14.75
CA ASN A 223 2.21 -5.23 14.09
C ASN A 223 2.48 -6.42 15.03
N ALA A 224 3.60 -6.40 15.75
CA ALA A 224 3.96 -7.49 16.67
C ALA A 224 2.95 -7.62 17.83
N ASP A 225 2.56 -6.47 18.43
CA ASP A 225 1.60 -6.46 19.53
C ASP A 225 0.23 -7.02 19.07
N GLY A 226 -0.27 -6.55 17.90
CA GLY A 226 -1.55 -7.02 17.36
C GLY A 226 -1.55 -8.51 17.03
N ALA A 227 -0.45 -9.02 16.48
CA ALA A 227 -0.29 -10.46 16.19
C ALA A 227 -0.19 -11.29 17.49
N ALA A 228 0.51 -10.79 18.50
CA ALA A 228 0.58 -11.44 19.81
C ALA A 228 -0.80 -11.47 20.51
N ASP A 229 -1.57 -10.40 20.42
CA ASP A 229 -2.91 -10.33 20.97
C ASP A 229 -3.86 -11.32 20.25
N LEU A 230 -3.75 -11.43 18.92
CA LEU A 230 -4.47 -12.45 18.14
C LEU A 230 -4.10 -13.86 18.59
N ALA A 231 -2.81 -14.17 18.73
CA ALA A 231 -2.33 -15.48 19.18
C ALA A 231 -2.91 -15.86 20.53
N ARG A 232 -2.90 -14.93 21.49
CA ARG A 232 -3.48 -15.14 22.82
C ARG A 232 -4.99 -15.37 22.76
N ALA A 233 -5.71 -14.62 21.95
CA ALA A 233 -7.15 -14.77 21.75
C ALA A 233 -7.49 -16.15 21.18
N LEU A 234 -6.78 -16.58 20.13
CA LEU A 234 -7.00 -17.88 19.47
C LEU A 234 -6.62 -19.05 20.40
N HIS A 235 -5.54 -18.92 21.16
CA HIS A 235 -5.20 -19.92 22.18
C HIS A 235 -6.27 -20.00 23.28
N GLY A 236 -6.87 -18.86 23.64
CA GLY A 236 -7.99 -18.76 24.58
C GLY A 236 -9.25 -19.49 24.08
N LEU A 237 -9.50 -19.48 22.75
CA LEU A 237 -10.58 -20.24 22.10
C LEU A 237 -10.33 -21.77 22.04
N GLY A 238 -9.21 -22.26 22.55
CA GLY A 238 -8.91 -23.69 22.64
C GLY A 238 -8.00 -24.24 21.54
N TYR A 239 -7.51 -23.44 20.59
CA TYR A 239 -6.55 -23.87 19.56
C TYR A 239 -5.18 -24.14 20.17
N ARG A 240 -4.51 -25.20 19.71
CA ARG A 240 -3.18 -25.63 20.24
C ARG A 240 -2.18 -25.91 19.15
N ARG A 241 -2.59 -26.37 17.97
CA ARG A 241 -1.72 -26.67 16.83
C ARG A 241 -1.91 -25.60 15.76
N PHE A 242 -0.85 -24.84 15.57
CA PHE A 242 -0.84 -23.67 14.69
C PHE A 242 0.13 -23.86 13.53
N ALA A 243 -0.18 -23.26 12.40
CA ALA A 243 0.77 -22.95 11.35
C ALA A 243 0.72 -21.47 10.98
N VAL A 244 1.77 -20.96 10.37
CA VAL A 244 1.89 -19.56 9.97
C VAL A 244 2.27 -19.46 8.50
N LEU A 245 1.47 -18.74 7.72
CA LEU A 245 1.86 -18.31 6.39
C LEU A 245 2.57 -16.96 6.56
N ALA A 246 3.91 -17.07 6.64
CA ALA A 246 4.79 -15.99 7.03
C ALA A 246 5.18 -15.19 5.84
N GLY A 247 4.91 -14.26 5.25
CA GLY A 247 5.41 -13.54 4.08
C GLY A 247 6.92 -13.66 3.85
N PRO A 248 7.51 -12.88 2.96
CA PRO A 248 8.94 -12.92 2.70
C PRO A 248 9.74 -12.50 3.94
N THR A 249 10.82 -13.19 4.25
CA THR A 249 11.65 -12.96 5.45
C THR A 249 12.21 -11.55 5.54
N ARG A 250 12.48 -10.90 4.40
CA ARG A 250 12.98 -9.54 4.33
C ARG A 250 11.86 -8.47 4.47
N HIS A 251 10.60 -8.87 4.45
CA HIS A 251 9.49 -7.94 4.57
C HIS A 251 9.19 -7.67 6.06
N ARG A 252 9.64 -6.52 6.55
CA ARG A 252 9.61 -6.17 7.97
C ARG A 252 8.23 -6.34 8.63
N THR A 253 7.17 -5.90 7.97
CA THR A 253 5.80 -6.06 8.49
C THR A 253 5.42 -7.53 8.65
N ALA A 254 5.81 -8.38 7.70
CA ALA A 254 5.57 -9.82 7.78
C ALA A 254 6.36 -10.45 8.93
N ALA A 255 7.64 -10.09 9.08
CA ALA A 255 8.47 -10.54 10.18
C ALA A 255 7.90 -10.11 11.54
N ASP A 256 7.58 -8.83 11.72
CA ASP A 256 7.02 -8.31 12.98
C ASP A 256 5.73 -9.08 13.39
N ARG A 257 4.85 -9.39 12.42
CA ARG A 257 3.61 -10.15 12.68
C ARG A 257 3.88 -11.61 12.97
N THR A 258 4.80 -12.23 12.23
CA THR A 258 5.23 -13.62 12.48
C THR A 258 5.84 -13.76 13.87
N ASP A 259 6.80 -12.89 14.21
CA ASP A 259 7.51 -12.91 15.49
C ASP A 259 6.56 -12.65 16.67
N GLY A 260 5.65 -11.69 16.53
CA GLY A 260 4.66 -11.40 17.55
C GLY A 260 3.73 -12.59 17.81
N PHE A 261 3.23 -13.22 16.74
CA PHE A 261 2.32 -14.36 16.85
C PHE A 261 3.02 -15.59 17.43
N THR A 262 4.17 -15.99 16.86
CA THR A 262 4.92 -17.18 17.29
C THR A 262 5.53 -17.00 18.69
N GLY A 263 6.00 -15.79 19.01
CA GLY A 263 6.50 -15.44 20.33
C GLY A 263 5.44 -15.61 21.43
N ALA A 264 4.24 -15.07 21.21
CA ALA A 264 3.15 -15.24 22.15
C ALA A 264 2.70 -16.70 22.32
N LEU A 265 2.66 -17.47 21.23
CA LEU A 265 2.37 -18.91 21.29
C LEU A 265 3.48 -19.68 22.01
N SER A 266 4.74 -19.28 21.87
CA SER A 266 5.87 -19.89 22.60
C SER A 266 5.71 -19.70 24.12
N GLU A 267 5.34 -18.49 24.56
CA GLU A 267 5.04 -18.20 25.96
C GLU A 267 3.89 -19.08 26.50
N LEU A 268 2.93 -19.45 25.64
CA LEU A 268 1.77 -20.29 25.98
C LEU A 268 2.02 -21.80 25.80
N GLY A 269 3.24 -22.22 25.42
CA GLY A 269 3.60 -23.62 25.19
C GLY A 269 2.94 -24.24 23.95
N SER A 270 2.56 -23.42 22.96
CA SER A 270 1.88 -23.85 21.72
C SER A 270 2.56 -23.31 20.46
N ALA A 271 3.90 -23.07 20.52
CA ALA A 271 4.66 -22.61 19.37
C ALA A 271 4.50 -23.57 18.18
N PRO A 272 4.25 -23.04 16.95
CA PRO A 272 4.27 -23.90 15.77
C PRO A 272 5.67 -24.48 15.55
N PRO A 273 5.76 -25.71 15.07
CA PRO A 273 7.07 -26.27 14.68
C PRO A 273 7.63 -25.46 13.48
N PRO A 274 8.96 -25.38 13.33
CA PRO A 274 9.58 -24.57 12.27
C PRO A 274 9.07 -24.90 10.85
N GLU A 275 8.77 -26.15 10.59
CA GLU A 275 8.22 -26.63 9.31
C GLU A 275 6.80 -26.12 9.03
N ASP A 276 6.06 -25.67 10.03
CA ASP A 276 4.71 -25.10 9.90
C ASP A 276 4.72 -23.56 9.86
N VAL A 277 5.91 -22.96 9.80
CA VAL A 277 6.09 -21.53 9.49
C VAL A 277 6.56 -21.41 8.04
N LEU A 278 5.65 -21.21 7.11
CA LEU A 278 5.91 -21.24 5.67
C LEU A 278 6.17 -19.83 5.14
N THR A 279 7.37 -19.63 4.62
CA THR A 279 7.70 -18.40 3.86
C THR A 279 7.03 -18.44 2.48
N CYS A 280 6.33 -17.39 2.10
CA CYS A 280 5.64 -17.27 0.81
C CYS A 280 5.57 -15.81 0.35
N ALA A 281 5.07 -15.57 -0.86
CA ALA A 281 4.82 -14.20 -1.32
C ALA A 281 3.73 -13.53 -0.47
N PHE A 282 3.88 -12.21 -0.24
CA PHE A 282 2.95 -11.40 0.57
C PHE A 282 1.69 -11.03 -0.23
N THR A 283 1.12 -12.01 -0.92
CA THR A 283 0.00 -11.88 -1.86
C THR A 283 -1.04 -12.95 -1.64
N ARG A 284 -2.22 -12.77 -2.25
CA ARG A 284 -3.28 -13.79 -2.24
C ARG A 284 -2.77 -15.14 -2.78
N ASP A 285 -2.04 -15.12 -3.89
CA ASP A 285 -1.53 -16.36 -4.52
C ASP A 285 -0.41 -17.00 -3.70
N GLY A 286 0.38 -16.20 -2.98
CA GLY A 286 1.34 -16.71 -2.01
C GLY A 286 0.66 -17.46 -0.86
N GLY A 287 -0.41 -16.90 -0.32
CA GLY A 287 -1.23 -17.57 0.71
C GLY A 287 -1.88 -18.85 0.19
N TYR A 288 -2.41 -18.83 -1.03
CA TYR A 288 -2.97 -20.01 -1.68
C TYR A 288 -1.93 -21.12 -1.83
N SER A 289 -0.76 -20.82 -2.40
CA SER A 289 0.29 -21.82 -2.64
C SER A 289 0.86 -22.40 -1.35
N ALA A 290 1.06 -21.57 -0.33
CA ALA A 290 1.56 -22.02 0.96
C ALA A 290 0.54 -22.92 1.68
N MET A 291 -0.76 -22.60 1.61
CA MET A 291 -1.80 -23.46 2.17
C MET A 291 -1.92 -24.78 1.41
N THR A 292 -1.81 -24.77 0.09
CA THR A 292 -1.76 -25.99 -0.72
C THR A 292 -0.62 -26.90 -0.27
N THR A 293 0.57 -26.34 -0.05
CA THR A 293 1.72 -27.07 0.48
C THR A 293 1.45 -27.70 1.85
N LEU A 294 0.77 -27.00 2.76
CA LEU A 294 0.37 -27.55 4.07
C LEU A 294 -0.59 -28.73 3.92
N ILE A 295 -1.59 -28.59 3.04
CA ILE A 295 -2.60 -29.64 2.77
C ILE A 295 -1.92 -30.89 2.17
N GLU A 296 -1.06 -30.73 1.16
CA GLU A 296 -0.32 -31.83 0.53
C GLU A 296 0.58 -32.57 1.53
N ARG A 297 1.32 -31.84 2.36
CA ARG A 297 2.18 -32.41 3.40
C ARG A 297 1.42 -33.19 4.46
N SER A 298 0.19 -32.77 4.77
CA SER A 298 -0.65 -33.47 5.74
C SER A 298 -1.21 -34.78 5.20
N GLY A 299 -1.13 -35.02 3.88
CA GLY A 299 -1.77 -36.16 3.23
C GLY A 299 -3.29 -36.08 3.23
N THR A 300 -3.87 -34.99 3.68
CA THR A 300 -5.32 -34.77 3.70
C THR A 300 -5.79 -34.52 2.26
N GLY A 301 -6.93 -35.13 1.87
CA GLY A 301 -7.42 -35.06 0.48
C GLY A 301 -6.96 -36.23 -0.41
N THR A 302 -6.12 -37.15 0.10
CA THR A 302 -5.85 -38.42 -0.58
C THR A 302 -6.70 -39.54 0.02
N PRO A 303 -7.08 -40.58 -0.72
CA PRO A 303 -7.90 -41.72 -0.22
C PRO A 303 -7.26 -42.46 0.99
N SER A 304 -5.98 -42.24 1.24
CA SER A 304 -5.19 -42.84 2.33
C SER A 304 -4.78 -41.82 3.39
N GLY A 305 -5.17 -40.54 3.26
CA GLY A 305 -4.71 -39.47 4.13
C GLY A 305 -5.32 -39.54 5.52
N ASN A 306 -4.47 -39.33 6.51
CA ASN A 306 -4.89 -39.23 7.92
C ASN A 306 -5.17 -37.76 8.25
N PRO A 307 -6.45 -37.32 8.47
CA PRO A 307 -6.76 -35.91 8.73
C PRO A 307 -6.14 -35.34 10.01
N GLY A 308 -5.42 -36.16 10.77
CA GLY A 308 -4.78 -35.75 12.04
C GLY A 308 -3.51 -34.91 11.90
N HIS A 309 -3.02 -34.64 10.67
CA HIS A 309 -1.75 -33.91 10.46
C HIS A 309 -1.94 -32.43 10.05
N LEU A 310 -3.15 -32.00 9.70
CA LEU A 310 -3.41 -30.57 9.49
C LEU A 310 -3.31 -29.81 10.81
N PRO A 311 -2.75 -28.56 10.80
CA PRO A 311 -2.86 -27.68 11.95
C PRO A 311 -4.33 -27.38 12.26
N GLU A 312 -4.64 -27.11 13.51
CA GLU A 312 -6.02 -26.71 13.89
C GLU A 312 -6.36 -25.32 13.38
N LEU A 313 -5.34 -24.48 13.25
CA LEU A 313 -5.47 -23.11 12.80
C LEU A 313 -4.25 -22.66 11.98
N VAL A 314 -4.50 -21.96 10.90
CA VAL A 314 -3.49 -21.29 10.09
C VAL A 314 -3.65 -19.79 10.23
N PHE A 315 -2.60 -19.12 10.70
CA PHE A 315 -2.48 -17.68 10.69
C PHE A 315 -1.77 -17.22 9.42
N ALA A 316 -2.42 -16.44 8.58
CA ALA A 316 -1.80 -15.72 7.48
C ALA A 316 -1.47 -14.29 7.93
N VAL A 317 -0.26 -13.84 7.69
CA VAL A 317 0.23 -12.55 8.21
C VAL A 317 -0.44 -11.32 7.59
N ASN A 318 -1.31 -11.49 6.59
CA ASN A 318 -2.27 -10.48 6.14
C ASN A 318 -3.55 -11.13 5.60
N ASP A 319 -4.59 -10.32 5.43
CA ASP A 319 -5.91 -10.81 5.02
C ASP A 319 -5.96 -11.31 3.58
N VAL A 320 -5.20 -10.71 2.66
CA VAL A 320 -5.20 -11.18 1.26
C VAL A 320 -4.60 -12.58 1.15
N MET A 321 -3.56 -12.88 1.94
CA MET A 321 -3.00 -14.23 2.05
C MET A 321 -4.00 -15.19 2.71
N ALA A 322 -4.72 -14.75 3.75
CA ALA A 322 -5.76 -15.55 4.41
C ALA A 322 -6.88 -15.93 3.43
N VAL A 323 -7.35 -14.99 2.62
CA VAL A 323 -8.35 -15.26 1.56
C VAL A 323 -7.81 -16.26 0.54
N GLY A 324 -6.53 -16.16 0.17
CA GLY A 324 -5.86 -17.15 -0.68
C GLY A 324 -5.84 -18.54 -0.04
N ALA A 325 -5.49 -18.62 1.25
CA ALA A 325 -5.48 -19.86 2.02
C ALA A 325 -6.88 -20.49 2.11
N MET A 326 -7.92 -19.71 2.37
CA MET A 326 -9.31 -20.19 2.38
C MET A 326 -9.74 -20.74 1.01
N ALA A 327 -9.28 -20.12 -0.08
CA ALA A 327 -9.54 -20.63 -1.43
C ALA A 327 -8.86 -21.99 -1.65
N ALA A 328 -7.61 -22.17 -1.22
CA ALA A 328 -6.91 -23.45 -1.31
C ALA A 328 -7.60 -24.57 -0.50
N VAL A 329 -8.07 -24.25 0.71
CA VAL A 329 -8.86 -25.19 1.54
C VAL A 329 -10.11 -25.65 0.79
N ARG A 330 -10.88 -24.72 0.24
CA ARG A 330 -12.09 -25.02 -0.54
C ARG A 330 -11.79 -25.87 -1.77
N ASP A 331 -10.74 -25.51 -2.54
CA ASP A 331 -10.38 -26.20 -3.78
C ASP A 331 -9.84 -27.62 -3.53
N ALA A 332 -9.33 -27.88 -2.31
CA ALA A 332 -8.99 -29.22 -1.81
C ALA A 332 -10.21 -30.02 -1.28
N GLY A 333 -11.43 -29.46 -1.35
CA GLY A 333 -12.64 -30.10 -0.84
C GLY A 333 -12.75 -30.08 0.69
N LEU A 334 -11.98 -29.23 1.36
CA LEU A 334 -11.98 -29.03 2.81
C LEU A 334 -12.78 -27.79 3.18
N SER A 335 -13.10 -27.65 4.45
CA SER A 335 -13.95 -26.59 4.99
C SER A 335 -13.22 -25.74 6.05
N VAL A 336 -13.43 -24.44 5.99
CA VAL A 336 -13.12 -23.51 7.07
C VAL A 336 -14.43 -23.22 7.82
N PRO A 337 -14.50 -23.42 9.13
CA PRO A 337 -13.42 -23.76 10.07
C PRO A 337 -13.30 -25.26 10.39
N ASP A 338 -14.16 -26.13 9.82
CA ASP A 338 -14.39 -27.50 10.34
C ASP A 338 -13.14 -28.38 10.21
N ASP A 339 -12.42 -28.33 9.07
CA ASP A 339 -11.18 -29.07 8.85
C ASP A 339 -9.95 -28.28 9.31
N VAL A 340 -9.94 -26.96 9.07
CA VAL A 340 -8.88 -26.05 9.49
C VAL A 340 -9.43 -24.63 9.66
N ALA A 341 -9.16 -24.02 10.79
CA ALA A 341 -9.48 -22.62 11.03
C ALA A 341 -8.45 -21.69 10.36
N VAL A 342 -8.88 -20.49 9.95
CA VAL A 342 -8.00 -19.49 9.31
C VAL A 342 -8.17 -18.14 9.98
N ALA A 343 -7.06 -17.46 10.23
CA ALA A 343 -7.04 -16.07 10.71
C ALA A 343 -6.11 -15.22 9.85
N GLY A 344 -6.42 -13.93 9.73
CA GLY A 344 -5.67 -12.94 8.97
C GLY A 344 -5.21 -11.76 9.80
N PHE A 345 -4.87 -10.64 9.12
CA PHE A 345 -4.46 -9.39 9.73
C PHE A 345 -4.76 -8.23 8.76
N ASP A 346 -5.28 -7.10 9.25
CA ASP A 346 -5.58 -5.81 8.64
C ASP A 346 -7.07 -5.43 8.68
N ASP A 347 -8.01 -6.36 8.64
CA ASP A 347 -9.47 -6.19 8.49
C ASP A 347 -9.83 -5.36 7.26
N ILE A 348 -9.28 -5.77 6.10
CA ILE A 348 -9.55 -5.10 4.82
C ILE A 348 -11.04 -5.14 4.47
N HIS A 349 -11.52 -4.10 3.77
CA HIS A 349 -12.96 -3.93 3.53
C HIS A 349 -13.60 -5.07 2.69
N THR A 350 -12.82 -5.75 1.86
CA THR A 350 -13.27 -6.89 1.03
C THR A 350 -13.61 -8.13 1.85
N LEU A 351 -13.23 -8.21 3.13
CA LEU A 351 -13.61 -9.31 4.02
C LEU A 351 -15.11 -9.38 4.30
N ARG A 352 -15.87 -8.33 4.01
CA ARG A 352 -17.33 -8.33 4.12
C ARG A 352 -18.01 -9.33 3.19
N ASP A 353 -17.32 -9.68 2.09
CA ASP A 353 -17.83 -10.60 1.06
C ASP A 353 -17.25 -12.02 1.24
N VAL A 354 -16.47 -12.26 2.30
CA VAL A 354 -15.84 -13.55 2.60
C VAL A 354 -16.72 -14.37 3.55
N SER A 355 -16.95 -15.63 3.20
CA SER A 355 -17.71 -16.58 4.03
C SER A 355 -16.92 -17.90 4.16
N PRO A 356 -16.75 -18.43 5.39
CA PRO A 356 -17.14 -17.84 6.67
C PRO A 356 -16.37 -16.52 6.93
N GLY A 357 -16.94 -15.62 7.74
CA GLY A 357 -16.32 -14.37 8.11
C GLY A 357 -14.93 -14.58 8.74
N LEU A 358 -13.91 -13.91 8.23
CA LEU A 358 -12.51 -14.10 8.61
C LEU A 358 -12.17 -13.38 9.92
N THR A 359 -11.68 -14.11 10.92
CA THR A 359 -11.03 -13.57 12.11
C THR A 359 -9.75 -12.87 11.72
N THR A 360 -9.53 -11.66 12.24
CA THR A 360 -8.41 -10.81 11.86
C THR A 360 -8.06 -9.80 12.96
N VAL A 361 -7.01 -9.02 12.75
CA VAL A 361 -6.70 -7.82 13.55
C VAL A 361 -7.10 -6.59 12.75
N ARG A 362 -8.06 -5.83 13.25
CA ARG A 362 -8.52 -4.60 12.62
C ARG A 362 -7.51 -3.48 12.83
N ILE A 363 -6.96 -2.97 11.74
CA ILE A 363 -6.16 -1.74 11.72
C ILE A 363 -7.04 -0.62 11.18
N PRO A 364 -7.13 0.55 11.84
CA PRO A 364 -7.92 1.68 11.35
C PRO A 364 -7.20 2.39 10.19
N LEU A 365 -7.08 1.71 9.05
CA LEU A 365 -6.25 2.10 7.90
C LEU A 365 -6.56 3.50 7.37
N ALA A 366 -7.84 3.88 7.34
CA ALA A 366 -8.22 5.21 6.91
C ALA A 366 -7.74 6.30 7.89
N GLU A 367 -7.71 6.01 9.20
CA GLU A 367 -7.17 6.90 10.22
C GLU A 367 -5.64 7.00 10.10
N VAL A 368 -4.97 5.87 9.82
CA VAL A 368 -3.51 5.85 9.52
C VAL A 368 -3.19 6.82 8.38
N GLY A 369 -3.97 6.81 7.28
CA GLY A 369 -3.81 7.74 6.17
C GLY A 369 -4.05 9.20 6.56
N ALA A 370 -5.06 9.47 7.39
CA ALA A 370 -5.35 10.81 7.88
C ALA A 370 -4.24 11.34 8.79
N LEU A 371 -3.76 10.52 9.73
CA LEU A 371 -2.65 10.86 10.64
C LEU A 371 -1.37 11.16 9.86
N ALA A 372 -1.02 10.34 8.86
CA ALA A 372 0.14 10.59 8.02
C ALA A 372 0.01 11.91 7.25
N THR A 373 -1.20 12.25 6.79
CA THR A 373 -1.44 13.54 6.13
C THR A 373 -1.24 14.71 7.09
N ASP A 374 -1.74 14.63 8.31
CA ASP A 374 -1.57 15.68 9.31
C ASP A 374 -0.10 15.83 9.74
N LEU A 375 0.65 14.73 9.87
CA LEU A 375 2.10 14.75 10.08
C LEU A 375 2.83 15.43 8.92
N ALA A 376 2.55 15.01 7.68
CA ALA A 376 3.19 15.59 6.49
C ALA A 376 2.89 17.09 6.34
N LEU A 377 1.74 17.57 6.79
CA LEU A 377 1.35 18.97 6.73
C LEU A 377 1.81 19.78 7.95
N GLY A 378 2.49 19.17 8.92
CA GLY A 378 2.92 19.82 10.14
C GLY A 378 1.76 20.28 11.03
N ARG A 379 0.62 19.59 10.97
CA ARG A 379 -0.56 19.87 11.80
C ARG A 379 -0.54 19.15 13.14
N SER A 380 0.37 18.19 13.30
CA SER A 380 0.65 17.49 14.55
C SER A 380 2.00 17.96 15.10
N ASN A 381 2.06 18.21 16.40
CA ASN A 381 3.31 18.53 17.10
C ASN A 381 4.14 17.28 17.46
N GLN A 382 3.67 16.09 17.07
CA GLN A 382 4.34 14.81 17.33
C GLN A 382 5.27 14.46 16.18
N ALA A 383 6.43 13.88 16.49
CA ALA A 383 7.36 13.35 15.48
C ALA A 383 6.85 12.06 14.82
N GLY A 384 5.77 11.47 15.33
CA GLY A 384 5.14 10.27 14.82
C GLY A 384 3.93 9.85 15.63
N ALA A 385 3.24 8.82 15.15
CA ALA A 385 2.10 8.19 15.83
C ALA A 385 2.25 6.67 15.81
N GLN A 386 1.77 5.99 16.84
CA GLN A 386 1.65 4.54 16.85
C GLN A 386 0.17 4.18 16.90
N VAL A 387 -0.25 3.31 15.97
CA VAL A 387 -1.62 2.82 15.86
C VAL A 387 -1.64 1.36 16.29
N ARG A 388 -2.53 1.01 17.21
CA ARG A 388 -2.78 -0.37 17.63
C ARG A 388 -3.97 -0.95 16.88
N GLY A 389 -3.88 -2.26 16.59
CA GLY A 389 -5.00 -3.02 16.06
C GLY A 389 -5.89 -3.57 17.16
N GLU A 390 -7.08 -4.01 16.79
CA GLU A 390 -8.06 -4.69 17.61
C GLU A 390 -8.34 -6.08 17.05
N VAL A 391 -8.32 -7.12 17.89
CA VAL A 391 -8.67 -8.48 17.47
C VAL A 391 -10.17 -8.56 17.22
N VAL A 392 -10.54 -9.02 16.04
CA VAL A 392 -11.93 -9.21 15.60
C VAL A 392 -12.16 -10.69 15.35
N LEU A 393 -12.78 -11.38 16.29
CA LEU A 393 -13.14 -12.79 16.16
C LEU A 393 -14.38 -12.93 15.28
N ARG A 394 -14.36 -13.92 14.37
CA ARG A 394 -15.45 -14.22 13.43
C ARG A 394 -15.58 -15.74 13.25
N GLU A 395 -16.46 -16.16 12.34
CA GLU A 395 -16.85 -17.56 12.13
C GLU A 395 -15.72 -18.47 11.69
N SER A 396 -14.63 -17.93 11.10
CA SER A 396 -13.47 -18.74 10.68
C SER A 396 -12.67 -19.34 11.84
N THR A 397 -12.93 -18.89 13.07
CA THR A 397 -12.26 -19.40 14.30
C THR A 397 -13.25 -19.51 15.46
N PRO A 398 -14.21 -20.43 15.40
CA PRO A 398 -15.14 -20.66 16.51
C PRO A 398 -14.42 -21.19 17.76
N GLU A 399 -15.04 -21.03 18.91
CA GLU A 399 -14.56 -21.65 20.15
C GLU A 399 -14.56 -23.18 20.01
N ARG A 400 -13.45 -23.79 20.40
CA ARG A 400 -13.31 -25.25 20.40
C ARG A 400 -13.75 -25.78 21.76
N ASN A 401 -14.83 -26.55 21.77
CA ASN A 401 -15.20 -27.33 22.93
C ASN A 401 -14.07 -28.33 23.24
N ARG A 402 -13.55 -28.27 24.45
CA ARG A 402 -12.55 -29.22 24.98
C ARG A 402 -13.11 -30.60 25.19
#